data_7a3e3871634dfd1b1371b1117bcebcb1
#
_entry.id   7a3e3871634dfd1b1371b1117bcebcb1
#
_cell.length_a   1.000
_cell.length_b   1.000
_cell.length_c   1.000
_cell.angle_alpha   90.00
_cell.angle_beta   90.00
_cell.angle_gamma   90.00
#
_symmetry.space_group_name_H-M   'P 1'
#
loop_
_entity.id
_entity.type
_entity.pdbx_description
1 polymer ?
#
loop_
_entity_poly.entity_id
_entity_poly.type
_entity_poly.pdbx_seq_one_letter_code
_entity_poly.pdbx_strand_id
1 'polypeptide(L)'
;MARVGLFNCTIVNEGIQEKASILIEDSIIVKIYRDNLRDVIASSPDQIIDCTGKLVFPGVIDDQVHFREPGLTHKADIYTESKAAVAGGTTSFMEMPNTNPQTTTLEDLDNKFAVAKEKSLANYSFYFGATNDNIDQITRVNPTLVCGVKVFMGSSTGNMLVDNPA
;
A
#
# COMPACT_ATOMS: atom_id res chain seq x y z
N MET A 1 13.08 -19.23 4.66
CA MET A 1 12.67 -18.43 3.49
C MET A 1 11.64 -19.26 2.73
N ALA A 2 10.46 -18.69 2.53
CA ALA A 2 9.41 -19.37 1.76
C ALA A 2 9.60 -19.05 0.27
N ARG A 3 9.58 -20.10 -0.57
CA ARG A 3 9.74 -19.98 -2.01
C ARG A 3 8.43 -20.38 -2.71
N VAL A 4 7.90 -19.51 -3.54
CA VAL A 4 6.67 -19.75 -4.30
C VAL A 4 6.95 -19.62 -5.79
N GLY A 5 6.60 -20.64 -6.56
CA GLY A 5 6.65 -20.63 -8.02
C GLY A 5 5.26 -20.39 -8.62
N LEU A 6 5.11 -19.34 -9.43
CA LEU A 6 3.94 -19.18 -10.30
C LEU A 6 4.28 -19.78 -11.66
N PHE A 7 3.64 -20.91 -12.00
CA PHE A 7 3.93 -21.64 -13.23
C PHE A 7 2.98 -21.25 -14.35
N ASN A 8 3.55 -21.01 -15.55
CA ASN A 8 2.82 -20.85 -16.82
C ASN A 8 1.75 -19.74 -16.79
N CYS A 9 2.06 -18.60 -16.22
CA CYS A 9 1.19 -17.41 -16.24
C CYS A 9 1.34 -16.58 -17.53
N THR A 10 0.38 -15.70 -17.76
CA THR A 10 0.53 -14.59 -18.70
C THR A 10 0.77 -13.33 -17.89
N ILE A 11 1.98 -12.81 -17.89
CA ILE A 11 2.30 -11.53 -17.25
C ILE A 11 1.74 -10.41 -18.11
N VAL A 12 1.07 -9.45 -17.47
CA VAL A 12 0.60 -8.20 -18.10
C VAL A 12 1.24 -7.04 -17.35
N ASN A 13 2.20 -6.38 -17.99
CA ASN A 13 2.92 -5.24 -17.40
C ASN A 13 3.40 -4.31 -18.50
N GLU A 14 3.35 -2.99 -18.26
CA GLU A 14 3.85 -1.94 -19.17
C GLU A 14 3.36 -2.08 -20.62
N GLY A 15 2.09 -2.46 -20.79
CA GLY A 15 1.48 -2.64 -22.11
C GLY A 15 1.87 -3.94 -22.83
N ILE A 16 2.67 -4.80 -22.21
CA ILE A 16 3.13 -6.07 -22.77
C ILE A 16 2.37 -7.24 -22.12
N GLN A 17 2.04 -8.24 -22.92
CA GLN A 17 1.55 -9.54 -22.46
C GLN A 17 2.54 -10.62 -22.90
N GLU A 18 3.07 -11.36 -21.96
CA GLU A 18 4.02 -12.43 -22.25
C GLU A 18 3.78 -13.67 -21.39
N LYS A 19 4.08 -14.86 -21.94
CA LYS A 19 4.10 -16.11 -21.19
C LYS A 19 5.37 -16.20 -20.35
N ALA A 20 5.21 -16.44 -19.04
CA ALA A 20 6.34 -16.61 -18.15
C ALA A 20 5.99 -17.49 -16.94
N SER A 21 7.01 -17.84 -16.18
CA SER A 21 6.87 -18.33 -14.81
C SER A 21 7.67 -17.44 -13.88
N ILE A 22 7.21 -17.29 -12.64
CA ILE A 22 7.79 -16.35 -11.67
C ILE A 22 8.22 -17.13 -10.44
N LEU A 23 9.42 -16.84 -9.93
CA LEU A 23 9.88 -17.32 -8.63
C LEU A 23 9.88 -16.16 -7.64
N ILE A 24 9.23 -16.38 -6.53
CA ILE A 24 9.14 -15.46 -5.40
C ILE A 24 9.86 -16.08 -4.22
N GLU A 25 10.73 -15.34 -3.55
CA GLU A 25 11.35 -15.71 -2.28
C GLU A 25 10.93 -14.70 -1.22
N ASP A 26 10.26 -15.20 -0.19
CA ASP A 26 9.57 -14.41 0.84
C ASP A 26 8.59 -13.41 0.18
N SER A 27 8.94 -12.14 0.08
CA SER A 27 8.10 -11.09 -0.53
C SER A 27 8.70 -10.48 -1.81
N ILE A 28 9.77 -11.08 -2.36
CA ILE A 28 10.52 -10.52 -3.49
C ILE A 28 10.41 -11.43 -4.70
N ILE A 29 10.11 -10.87 -5.87
CA ILE A 29 10.25 -11.56 -7.16
C ILE A 29 11.75 -11.65 -7.47
N VAL A 30 12.31 -12.86 -7.37
CA VAL A 30 13.74 -13.07 -7.59
C VAL A 30 14.07 -13.48 -9.02
N LYS A 31 13.12 -14.07 -9.74
CA LYS A 31 13.34 -14.46 -11.13
C LYS A 31 12.05 -14.60 -11.94
N ILE A 32 12.13 -14.22 -13.21
CA ILE A 32 11.11 -14.43 -14.23
C ILE A 32 11.71 -15.29 -15.33
N TYR A 33 11.09 -16.46 -15.56
CA TYR A 33 11.50 -17.43 -16.58
C TYR A 33 10.65 -17.24 -17.83
N ARG A 34 11.25 -16.83 -18.95
CA ARG A 34 10.58 -16.56 -20.22
C ARG A 34 10.80 -17.67 -21.25
N ASP A 35 12.01 -18.21 -21.32
CA ASP A 35 12.41 -19.19 -22.34
C ASP A 35 11.95 -20.61 -22.00
N ASN A 36 12.21 -21.05 -20.76
CA ASN A 36 11.80 -22.35 -20.26
C ASN A 36 10.98 -22.19 -18.97
N LEU A 37 9.68 -22.23 -19.10
CA LEU A 37 8.74 -22.01 -17.99
C LEU A 37 8.88 -23.07 -16.89
N ARG A 38 9.36 -24.27 -17.22
CA ARG A 38 9.55 -25.37 -16.26
C ARG A 38 10.75 -25.16 -15.34
N ASP A 39 11.64 -24.22 -15.62
CA ASP A 39 12.79 -23.94 -14.76
C ASP A 39 12.35 -23.44 -13.38
N VAL A 40 11.16 -22.85 -13.26
CA VAL A 40 10.58 -22.50 -11.94
C VAL A 40 10.36 -23.74 -11.09
N ILE A 41 9.97 -24.86 -11.70
CA ILE A 41 9.76 -26.15 -11.03
C ILE A 41 11.13 -26.74 -10.64
N ALA A 42 12.08 -26.69 -11.56
CA ALA A 42 13.45 -27.16 -11.33
C ALA A 42 14.18 -26.36 -10.22
N SER A 43 13.75 -25.13 -9.94
CA SER A 43 14.27 -24.33 -8.84
C SER A 43 13.81 -24.80 -7.45
N SER A 44 12.96 -25.85 -7.40
CA SER A 44 12.45 -26.49 -6.18
C SER A 44 11.83 -25.49 -5.17
N PRO A 45 10.80 -24.75 -5.55
CA PRO A 45 10.07 -23.91 -4.60
C PRO A 45 9.28 -24.77 -3.60
N ASP A 46 8.98 -24.20 -2.44
CA ASP A 46 8.17 -24.87 -1.41
C ASP A 46 6.71 -25.07 -1.86
N GLN A 47 6.24 -24.14 -2.72
CA GLN A 47 4.90 -24.18 -3.30
C GLN A 47 4.94 -23.82 -4.79
N ILE A 48 4.16 -24.53 -5.59
CA ILE A 48 3.91 -24.19 -6.99
C ILE A 48 2.42 -23.91 -7.17
N ILE A 49 2.12 -22.76 -7.78
CA ILE A 49 0.77 -22.37 -8.16
C ILE A 49 0.69 -22.46 -9.69
N ASP A 50 -0.15 -23.35 -10.21
CA ASP A 50 -0.43 -23.39 -11.65
C ASP A 50 -1.30 -22.21 -12.06
N CYS A 51 -0.72 -21.33 -12.86
CA CYS A 51 -1.35 -20.13 -13.40
C CYS A 51 -1.71 -20.27 -14.88
N THR A 52 -1.79 -21.50 -15.40
CA THR A 52 -2.20 -21.75 -16.80
C THR A 52 -3.56 -21.09 -17.10
N GLY A 53 -3.57 -20.24 -18.13
CA GLY A 53 -4.76 -19.47 -18.51
C GLY A 53 -5.07 -18.25 -17.63
N LYS A 54 -4.25 -17.97 -16.60
CA LYS A 54 -4.42 -16.81 -15.74
C LYS A 54 -3.52 -15.64 -16.18
N LEU A 55 -4.02 -14.44 -15.93
CA LEU A 55 -3.25 -13.21 -16.06
C LEU A 55 -2.62 -12.86 -14.71
N VAL A 56 -1.39 -12.41 -14.73
CA VAL A 56 -0.66 -11.92 -13.55
C VAL A 56 -0.30 -10.47 -13.79
N PHE A 57 -0.76 -9.61 -12.89
CA PHE A 57 -0.51 -8.16 -12.92
C PHE A 57 0.35 -7.77 -11.72
N PRO A 58 1.11 -6.67 -11.82
CA PRO A 58 1.58 -5.98 -10.62
C PRO A 58 0.40 -5.64 -9.71
N GLY A 59 0.60 -5.71 -8.39
CA GLY A 59 -0.43 -5.29 -7.44
C GLY A 59 -0.78 -3.81 -7.61
N VAL A 60 -2.07 -3.49 -7.53
CA VAL A 60 -2.54 -2.11 -7.64
C VAL A 60 -2.06 -1.30 -6.43
N ILE A 61 -1.65 -0.06 -6.68
CA ILE A 61 -1.38 0.95 -5.65
C ILE A 61 -2.55 1.94 -5.67
N ASP A 62 -3.29 2.02 -4.56
CA ASP A 62 -4.34 3.03 -4.37
C ASP A 62 -3.74 4.21 -3.62
N ASP A 63 -3.58 5.33 -4.29
CA ASP A 63 -2.91 6.51 -3.76
C ASP A 63 -3.81 7.45 -2.96
N GLN A 64 -5.09 7.10 -2.79
CA GLN A 64 -6.03 7.90 -2.02
C GLN A 64 -7.16 7.08 -1.39
N VAL A 65 -6.97 6.68 -0.12
CA VAL A 65 -7.99 5.95 0.63
C VAL A 65 -8.36 6.66 1.94
N HIS A 66 -9.51 6.28 2.50
CA HIS A 66 -10.02 6.74 3.78
C HIS A 66 -10.44 5.55 4.65
N PHE A 67 -9.48 4.89 5.27
CA PHE A 67 -9.73 3.72 6.13
C PHE A 67 -10.23 4.07 7.53
N ARG A 68 -10.25 5.37 7.87
CA ARG A 68 -10.93 5.91 9.04
C ARG A 68 -10.33 5.59 10.40
N GLU A 69 -9.27 4.86 10.50
CA GLU A 69 -8.56 4.58 11.73
C GLU A 69 -7.28 5.44 11.83
N PRO A 70 -7.06 6.08 13.00
CA PRO A 70 -7.78 5.95 14.26
C PRO A 70 -9.10 6.73 14.35
N GLY A 71 -9.89 6.40 15.37
CA GLY A 71 -10.98 7.19 15.95
C GLY A 71 -12.31 7.19 15.20
N LEU A 72 -12.38 6.74 13.96
CA LEU A 72 -13.62 6.67 13.18
C LEU A 72 -13.96 5.22 12.78
N THR A 73 -13.55 4.27 13.59
CA THR A 73 -13.66 2.81 13.35
C THR A 73 -15.08 2.28 13.29
N HIS A 74 -16.08 3.08 13.69
CA HIS A 74 -17.48 2.76 13.42
C HIS A 74 -17.85 2.81 11.93
N LYS A 75 -17.00 3.40 11.09
CA LYS A 75 -17.16 3.45 9.64
C LYS A 75 -16.33 2.37 8.94
N ALA A 76 -15.07 2.25 9.33
CA ALA A 76 -14.10 1.30 8.76
C ALA A 76 -12.83 1.28 9.61
N ASP A 77 -12.00 0.25 9.50
CA ASP A 77 -10.69 0.16 10.14
C ASP A 77 -9.62 -0.37 9.17
N ILE A 78 -8.35 -0.25 9.56
CA ILE A 78 -7.21 -0.63 8.70
C ILE A 78 -7.25 -2.13 8.36
N TYR A 79 -7.67 -3.00 9.28
CA TYR A 79 -7.73 -4.44 9.01
C TYR A 79 -8.79 -4.79 7.97
N THR A 80 -10.02 -4.34 8.18
CA THR A 80 -11.14 -4.66 7.29
C THR A 80 -10.95 -4.10 5.90
N GLU A 81 -10.48 -2.86 5.81
CA GLU A 81 -10.27 -2.18 4.54
C GLU A 81 -9.05 -2.70 3.78
N SER A 82 -7.93 -2.98 4.47
CA SER A 82 -6.78 -3.61 3.81
C SER A 82 -7.10 -5.03 3.34
N LYS A 83 -7.94 -5.77 4.07
CA LYS A 83 -8.44 -7.08 3.64
C LYS A 83 -9.29 -6.98 2.37
N ALA A 84 -10.20 -6.00 2.31
CA ALA A 84 -11.00 -5.73 1.10
C ALA A 84 -10.11 -5.29 -0.08
N ALA A 85 -9.12 -4.42 0.18
CA ALA A 85 -8.16 -3.97 -0.82
C ALA A 85 -7.40 -5.16 -1.45
N VAL A 86 -6.81 -6.03 -0.62
CA VAL A 86 -6.07 -7.21 -1.09
C VAL A 86 -6.99 -8.17 -1.86
N ALA A 87 -8.21 -8.39 -1.39
CA ALA A 87 -9.18 -9.21 -2.09
C ALA A 87 -9.55 -8.65 -3.48
N GLY A 88 -9.48 -7.33 -3.66
CA GLY A 88 -9.68 -6.64 -4.93
C GLY A 88 -8.43 -6.52 -5.80
N GLY A 89 -7.24 -6.95 -5.31
CA GLY A 89 -5.97 -6.84 -6.03
C GLY A 89 -5.16 -5.57 -5.74
N THR A 90 -5.62 -4.71 -4.82
CA THR A 90 -4.85 -3.57 -4.32
C THR A 90 -3.88 -4.07 -3.25
N THR A 91 -2.59 -3.98 -3.52
CA THR A 91 -1.53 -4.49 -2.63
C THR A 91 -0.82 -3.41 -1.83
N SER A 92 -1.07 -2.15 -2.16
CA SER A 92 -0.50 -0.99 -1.46
C SER A 92 -1.53 0.14 -1.42
N PHE A 93 -1.58 0.88 -0.32
CA PHE A 93 -2.47 2.03 -0.20
C PHE A 93 -1.81 3.22 0.47
N MET A 94 -2.34 4.41 0.18
CA MET A 94 -1.92 5.68 0.78
C MET A 94 -3.13 6.34 1.44
N GLU A 95 -3.15 6.38 2.79
CA GLU A 95 -4.30 6.85 3.53
C GLU A 95 -4.22 8.32 3.88
N MET A 96 -5.36 8.99 3.77
CA MET A 96 -5.53 10.41 4.06
C MET A 96 -5.47 10.72 5.56
N PRO A 97 -5.04 11.95 5.95
CA PRO A 97 -4.78 12.31 7.33
C PRO A 97 -6.03 12.69 8.15
N ASN A 98 -7.22 12.73 7.54
CA ASN A 98 -8.46 13.19 8.18
C ASN A 98 -9.14 12.11 9.04
N THR A 99 -8.40 11.61 10.01
CA THR A 99 -8.81 10.66 11.06
C THR A 99 -9.11 11.38 12.38
N ASN A 100 -9.27 10.69 13.50
CA ASN A 100 -9.47 11.27 14.81
C ASN A 100 -8.61 10.53 15.88
N PRO A 101 -7.49 11.11 16.36
CA PRO A 101 -6.98 12.42 15.97
C PRO A 101 -6.59 12.48 14.48
N GLN A 102 -6.48 13.72 13.96
CA GLN A 102 -5.97 13.97 12.62
C GLN A 102 -4.45 13.74 12.61
N THR A 103 -3.92 13.23 11.49
CA THR A 103 -2.48 12.97 11.35
C THR A 103 -1.74 14.25 11.01
N THR A 104 -1.62 15.16 11.97
CA THR A 104 -1.04 16.52 11.82
C THR A 104 0.17 16.77 12.72
N THR A 105 0.52 15.79 13.55
CA THR A 105 1.74 15.79 14.38
C THR A 105 2.57 14.55 14.08
N LEU A 106 3.87 14.59 14.42
CA LEU A 106 4.73 13.41 14.28
C LEU A 106 4.27 12.26 15.19
N GLU A 107 3.75 12.57 16.36
CA GLU A 107 3.21 11.56 17.28
C GLU A 107 1.99 10.84 16.70
N ASP A 108 1.04 11.58 16.11
CA ASP A 108 -0.13 10.97 15.46
C ASP A 108 0.27 10.10 14.28
N LEU A 109 1.29 10.53 13.51
CA LEU A 109 1.83 9.76 12.41
C LEU A 109 2.46 8.45 12.90
N ASP A 110 3.30 8.49 13.93
CA ASP A 110 3.95 7.32 14.51
C ASP A 110 2.92 6.34 15.09
N ASN A 111 1.91 6.84 15.79
CA ASN A 111 0.80 6.04 16.31
C ASN A 111 0.04 5.34 15.17
N LYS A 112 -0.21 6.03 14.07
CA LYS A 112 -0.89 5.46 12.91
C LYS A 112 -0.06 4.36 12.23
N PHE A 113 1.25 4.56 12.10
CA PHE A 113 2.18 3.52 11.64
C PHE A 113 2.18 2.29 12.57
N ALA A 114 2.15 2.50 13.89
CA ALA A 114 2.09 1.41 14.86
C ALA A 114 0.82 0.57 14.70
N VAL A 115 -0.35 1.21 14.54
CA VAL A 115 -1.62 0.52 14.29
C VAL A 115 -1.59 -0.26 12.98
N ALA A 116 -1.09 0.34 11.90
CA ALA A 116 -1.04 -0.33 10.61
C ALA A 116 -0.07 -1.51 10.59
N LYS A 117 1.04 -1.42 11.31
CA LYS A 117 2.00 -2.52 11.47
C LYS A 117 1.36 -3.80 12.03
N GLU A 118 0.38 -3.65 12.92
CA GLU A 118 -0.30 -4.77 13.53
C GLU A 118 -1.49 -5.28 12.72
N LYS A 119 -2.15 -4.39 11.96
CA LYS A 119 -3.45 -4.67 11.38
C LYS A 119 -3.45 -4.81 9.86
N SER A 120 -2.55 -4.14 9.14
CA SER A 120 -2.63 -4.10 7.69
C SER A 120 -2.21 -5.40 7.04
N LEU A 121 -2.99 -5.85 6.05
CA LEU A 121 -2.67 -6.97 5.17
C LEU A 121 -2.01 -6.53 3.86
N ALA A 122 -1.95 -5.22 3.59
CA ALA A 122 -1.34 -4.62 2.42
C ALA A 122 -0.17 -3.72 2.83
N ASN A 123 0.69 -3.36 1.90
CA ASN A 123 1.67 -2.30 2.12
C ASN A 123 0.96 -0.96 2.31
N TYR A 124 1.54 -0.08 3.10
CA TYR A 124 0.88 1.18 3.43
C TYR A 124 1.85 2.34 3.56
N SER A 125 1.34 3.52 3.28
CA SER A 125 1.92 4.80 3.67
C SER A 125 0.79 5.77 4.03
N PHE A 126 1.14 6.87 4.68
CA PHE A 126 0.19 7.86 5.16
C PHE A 126 0.55 9.24 4.65
N TYR A 127 -0.48 10.03 4.33
CA TYR A 127 -0.29 11.45 4.13
C TYR A 127 -0.20 12.16 5.48
N PHE A 128 0.75 13.08 5.60
CA PHE A 128 0.80 14.02 6.70
C PHE A 128 -0.12 15.21 6.40
N GLY A 129 -0.95 15.61 7.35
CA GLY A 129 -1.89 16.70 7.17
C GLY A 129 -1.28 18.05 7.46
N ALA A 130 -1.44 19.01 6.55
CA ALA A 130 -1.12 20.40 6.80
C ALA A 130 -2.28 21.10 7.52
N THR A 131 -1.92 22.04 8.41
CA THR A 131 -2.81 23.02 9.04
C THR A 131 -2.19 24.40 8.94
N ASN A 132 -2.92 25.46 9.33
CA ASN A 132 -2.37 26.81 9.38
C ASN A 132 -1.16 26.95 10.33
N ASP A 133 -1.00 26.03 11.31
CA ASP A 133 -0.10 26.22 12.44
C ASP A 133 0.97 25.12 12.61
N ASN A 134 1.09 24.13 11.67
CA ASN A 134 1.99 22.97 11.88
C ASN A 134 3.17 22.88 10.91
N ILE A 135 3.62 23.97 10.35
CA ILE A 135 4.76 23.99 9.41
C ILE A 135 6.04 23.42 10.04
N ASP A 136 6.25 23.65 11.32
CA ASP A 136 7.37 23.11 12.10
C ASP A 136 7.33 21.58 12.19
N GLN A 137 6.17 20.97 12.26
CA GLN A 137 5.97 19.53 12.21
C GLN A 137 6.26 19.00 10.81
N ILE A 138 5.70 19.64 9.77
CA ILE A 138 5.87 19.25 8.36
C ILE A 138 7.34 19.20 7.97
N THR A 139 8.13 20.20 8.35
CA THR A 139 9.57 20.27 8.01
C THR A 139 10.41 19.18 8.66
N ARG A 140 9.89 18.51 9.69
CA ARG A 140 10.56 17.41 10.42
C ARG A 140 10.09 16.02 9.99
N VAL A 141 9.06 15.94 9.15
CA VAL A 141 8.58 14.64 8.63
C VAL A 141 9.68 13.98 7.81
N ASN A 142 9.92 12.70 8.05
CA ASN A 142 10.83 11.92 7.22
C ASN A 142 10.18 11.64 5.83
N PRO A 143 10.70 12.21 4.74
CA PRO A 143 10.09 12.08 3.42
C PRO A 143 10.19 10.67 2.83
N THR A 144 10.96 9.76 3.44
CA THR A 144 11.04 8.36 2.99
C THR A 144 9.93 7.48 3.57
N LEU A 145 9.20 7.97 4.58
CA LEU A 145 8.14 7.22 5.25
C LEU A 145 6.75 7.62 4.80
N VAL A 146 6.54 8.88 4.42
CA VAL A 146 5.24 9.41 4.04
C VAL A 146 5.11 9.53 2.53
N CYS A 147 3.91 9.29 2.02
CA CYS A 147 3.63 9.44 0.59
C CYS A 147 3.46 10.91 0.16
N GLY A 148 3.23 11.82 1.10
CA GLY A 148 3.13 13.24 0.82
C GLY A 148 2.50 14.05 1.95
N VAL A 149 2.39 15.35 1.74
CA VAL A 149 1.67 16.28 2.62
C VAL A 149 0.32 16.64 1.99
N LYS A 150 -0.76 16.40 2.72
CA LYS A 150 -2.12 16.73 2.28
C LYS A 150 -2.53 18.12 2.77
N VAL A 151 -2.92 18.96 1.85
CA VAL A 151 -3.44 20.30 2.11
C VAL A 151 -4.91 20.35 1.73
N PHE A 152 -5.77 20.81 2.64
CA PHE A 152 -7.17 21.10 2.36
C PHE A 152 -7.37 22.62 2.27
N MET A 153 -7.66 23.11 1.08
CA MET A 153 -7.89 24.55 0.83
C MET A 153 -9.39 24.92 0.75
N GLY A 154 -10.26 23.92 0.82
CA GLY A 154 -11.71 24.08 0.84
C GLY A 154 -12.31 23.39 2.06
N SER A 155 -13.49 22.76 1.93
CA SER A 155 -14.10 22.03 3.05
C SER A 155 -13.37 20.74 3.39
N SER A 156 -13.15 20.50 4.68
CA SER A 156 -12.64 19.25 5.21
C SER A 156 -13.34 18.90 6.52
N THR A 157 -13.17 17.64 6.97
CA THR A 157 -13.61 17.21 8.31
C THR A 157 -12.62 17.71 9.36
N GLY A 158 -13.12 18.39 10.39
CA GLY A 158 -12.30 18.93 11.47
C GLY A 158 -11.50 20.17 11.09
N ASN A 159 -10.50 20.51 11.89
CA ASN A 159 -9.72 21.75 11.75
C ASN A 159 -8.45 21.53 10.90
N MET A 160 -8.61 21.07 9.65
CA MET A 160 -7.49 20.83 8.72
C MET A 160 -7.50 21.80 7.52
N LEU A 161 -8.19 22.92 7.62
CA LEU A 161 -8.15 23.91 6.55
C LEU A 161 -6.85 24.71 6.61
N VAL A 162 -6.24 24.91 5.45
CA VAL A 162 -5.15 25.85 5.24
C VAL A 162 -5.76 26.98 4.41
N ASP A 163 -6.39 27.94 5.10
CA ASP A 163 -7.22 29.00 4.51
C ASP A 163 -6.84 30.39 5.01
N ASN A 164 -5.81 30.49 5.88
CA ASN A 164 -5.31 31.77 6.36
C ASN A 164 -4.27 32.32 5.36
N PRO A 165 -4.59 33.36 4.61
CA PRO A 165 -3.59 34.05 3.80
C PRO A 165 -2.63 34.80 4.75
N ALA A 166 -1.39 34.39 4.81
CA ALA A 166 -0.34 35.05 5.57
C ALA A 166 0.00 36.43 5.00
#